data_70ef9a2b522af5d0c2a98aecdb6f7d43
#
_entry.id   70ef9a2b522af5d0c2a98aecdb6f7d43
#
_cell.length_a   1.000
_cell.length_b   1.000
_cell.length_c   1.000
_cell.angle_alpha   90.00
_cell.angle_beta   90.00
_cell.angle_gamma   90.00
#
_symmetry.space_group_name_H-M   'P 1'
#
loop_
_entity.id
_entity.type
_entity.pdbx_description
1 polymer ?
#
loop_
_entity_poly.entity_id
_entity_poly.type
_entity_poly.pdbx_seq_one_letter_code
_entity_poly.pdbx_strand_id
1 'polypeptide(L)'
;MNKLYIFFLFLILSNCSFKPVVKHHGVPFLEKKQEALIVNQTNKNDIKKILGVPSTTSKFDNDVWIYIERKQTQSQLKNLGRMKIYKNDVLVLEIDKYGILKMKEFYNKDDME
;
A
#
# COMPACT_ATOMS: atom_id res chain seq x y z
N MET A 1 -28.95 44.87 -7.84
CA MET A 1 -29.33 43.46 -7.95
C MET A 1 -28.27 42.61 -8.64
N ASN A 2 -27.62 43.07 -9.70
CA ASN A 2 -26.62 42.28 -10.41
C ASN A 2 -25.37 41.96 -9.57
N LYS A 3 -25.01 42.80 -8.59
CA LYS A 3 -23.85 42.58 -7.69
C LYS A 3 -24.06 41.40 -6.75
N LEU A 4 -25.31 41.14 -6.34
CA LEU A 4 -25.62 40.02 -5.45
C LEU A 4 -25.49 38.68 -6.17
N TYR A 5 -25.87 38.59 -7.44
CA TYR A 5 -25.72 37.39 -8.26
C TYR A 5 -24.26 37.05 -8.52
N ILE A 6 -23.43 38.05 -8.76
CA ILE A 6 -22.00 37.87 -8.98
C ILE A 6 -21.33 37.37 -7.71
N PHE A 7 -21.70 37.88 -6.55
CA PHE A 7 -21.20 37.46 -5.26
C PHE A 7 -21.59 36.01 -4.93
N PHE A 8 -22.83 35.65 -5.24
CA PHE A 8 -23.34 34.28 -5.05
C PHE A 8 -22.68 33.29 -6.01
N LEU A 9 -22.43 33.70 -7.26
CA LEU A 9 -21.72 32.91 -8.24
C LEU A 9 -20.26 32.67 -7.82
N PHE A 10 -19.61 33.67 -7.23
CA PHE A 10 -18.25 33.59 -6.73
C PHE A 10 -18.13 32.61 -5.55
N LEU A 11 -19.13 32.55 -4.68
CA LEU A 11 -19.22 31.61 -3.56
C LEU A 11 -19.33 30.14 -4.04
N ILE A 12 -20.04 29.89 -5.11
CA ILE A 12 -20.19 28.55 -5.69
C ILE A 12 -18.87 28.05 -6.30
N LEU A 13 -18.10 28.95 -6.91
CA LEU A 13 -16.81 28.63 -7.52
C LEU A 13 -15.70 28.31 -6.51
N SER A 14 -15.82 28.82 -5.26
CA SER A 14 -14.81 28.60 -4.22
C SER A 14 -14.86 27.21 -3.58
N ASN A 15 -15.88 26.40 -3.92
CA ASN A 15 -16.04 25.05 -3.37
C ASN A 15 -15.33 23.97 -4.20
N CYS A 16 -14.60 24.31 -5.25
CA CYS A 16 -13.76 23.37 -5.99
C CYS A 16 -12.48 23.09 -5.23
N SER A 17 -12.50 22.08 -4.36
CA SER A 17 -11.29 21.60 -3.72
C SER A 17 -10.65 20.52 -4.59
N PHE A 18 -9.45 20.81 -5.11
CA PHE A 18 -8.65 19.83 -5.82
C PHE A 18 -7.95 18.94 -4.79
N LYS A 19 -8.53 17.78 -4.49
CA LYS A 19 -7.86 16.79 -3.64
C LYS A 19 -7.08 15.84 -4.54
N PRO A 20 -5.80 15.55 -4.24
CA PRO A 20 -5.06 14.53 -4.98
C PRO A 20 -5.73 13.18 -4.79
N VAL A 21 -5.88 12.44 -5.89
CA VAL A 21 -6.41 11.07 -5.85
C VAL A 21 -5.28 10.16 -5.41
N VAL A 22 -5.44 9.54 -4.25
CA VAL A 22 -4.49 8.55 -3.71
C VAL A 22 -5.03 7.16 -4.04
N LYS A 23 -4.29 6.41 -4.84
CA LYS A 23 -4.56 5.00 -5.09
C LYS A 23 -3.69 4.14 -4.20
N HIS A 24 -4.33 3.24 -3.48
CA HIS A 24 -3.67 2.33 -2.56
C HIS A 24 -3.86 0.89 -3.05
N HIS A 25 -2.75 0.18 -3.25
CA HIS A 25 -2.74 -1.22 -3.69
C HIS A 25 -2.02 -2.08 -2.65
N GLY A 26 -2.54 -3.28 -2.45
CA GLY A 26 -1.94 -4.26 -1.55
C GLY A 26 -2.38 -4.08 -0.11
N VAL A 27 -1.49 -4.42 0.82
CA VAL A 27 -1.77 -4.46 2.26
C VAL A 27 -1.49 -3.10 2.89
N PRO A 28 -2.49 -2.44 3.50
CA PRO A 28 -2.24 -1.18 4.21
C PRO A 28 -1.38 -1.41 5.45
N PHE A 29 -0.48 -0.49 5.73
CA PHE A 29 0.43 -0.53 6.90
C PHE A 29 1.30 -1.80 6.95
N LEU A 30 1.80 -2.24 5.80
CA LEU A 30 2.58 -3.47 5.68
C LEU A 30 3.81 -3.48 6.58
N GLU A 31 4.56 -2.39 6.63
CA GLU A 31 5.76 -2.24 7.45
C GLU A 31 5.48 -2.48 8.93
N LYS A 32 4.40 -1.89 9.43
CA LYS A 32 4.01 -2.03 10.83
C LYS A 32 3.46 -3.43 11.12
N LYS A 33 2.65 -3.97 10.22
CA LYS A 33 2.04 -5.29 10.38
C LYS A 33 3.08 -6.42 10.35
N GLN A 34 4.12 -6.27 9.54
CA GLN A 34 5.16 -7.30 9.44
C GLN A 34 5.97 -7.45 10.74
N GLU A 35 6.01 -6.43 11.59
CA GLU A 35 6.69 -6.51 12.88
C GLU A 35 6.06 -7.56 13.81
N ALA A 36 4.77 -7.84 13.65
CA ALA A 36 4.07 -8.86 14.42
C ALA A 36 4.41 -10.29 13.99
N LEU A 37 5.07 -10.47 12.86
CA LEU A 37 5.46 -11.78 12.33
C LEU A 37 6.82 -12.19 12.91
N ILE A 38 6.84 -13.31 13.61
CA ILE A 38 8.05 -13.82 14.31
C ILE A 38 8.53 -15.08 13.61
N VAL A 39 9.77 -15.05 13.11
CA VAL A 39 10.41 -16.20 12.46
C VAL A 39 10.48 -17.38 13.43
N ASN A 40 10.17 -18.57 12.94
CA ASN A 40 10.08 -19.83 13.67
C ASN A 40 8.92 -19.95 14.67
N GLN A 41 8.01 -18.97 14.72
CA GLN A 41 6.84 -19.00 15.62
C GLN A 41 5.53 -18.78 14.90
N THR A 42 5.45 -17.78 14.03
CA THR A 42 4.22 -17.43 13.33
C THR A 42 3.87 -18.48 12.27
N ASN A 43 2.60 -18.91 12.24
CA ASN A 43 2.11 -19.88 11.27
C ASN A 43 1.33 -19.22 10.12
N LYS A 44 1.02 -20.01 9.08
CA LYS A 44 0.26 -19.56 7.91
C LYS A 44 -1.06 -18.87 8.26
N ASN A 45 -1.80 -19.41 9.22
CA ASN A 45 -3.10 -18.89 9.60
C ASN A 45 -2.97 -17.51 10.25
N ASP A 46 -1.97 -17.34 11.09
CA ASP A 46 -1.68 -16.05 11.72
C ASP A 46 -1.24 -15.00 10.69
N ILE A 47 -0.45 -15.40 9.71
CA ILE A 47 -0.04 -14.52 8.61
C ILE A 47 -1.27 -14.03 7.83
N LYS A 48 -2.19 -14.94 7.50
CA LYS A 48 -3.43 -14.58 6.80
C LYS A 48 -4.33 -13.68 7.61
N LYS A 49 -4.38 -13.85 8.93
CA LYS A 49 -5.18 -12.99 9.82
C LYS A 49 -4.62 -11.56 9.86
N ILE A 50 -3.31 -11.43 9.86
CA ILE A 50 -2.64 -10.13 9.96
C ILE A 50 -2.58 -9.42 8.61
N LEU A 51 -2.19 -10.13 7.56
CA LEU A 51 -1.87 -9.57 6.25
C LEU A 51 -2.92 -9.86 5.17
N GLY A 52 -3.77 -10.84 5.38
CA GLY A 52 -4.73 -11.30 4.36
C GLY A 52 -4.09 -12.21 3.33
N VAL A 53 -4.67 -12.23 2.13
CA VAL A 53 -4.18 -13.05 1.02
C VAL A 53 -2.93 -12.42 0.41
N PRO A 54 -1.86 -13.19 0.15
CA PRO A 54 -0.66 -12.63 -0.49
C PRO A 54 -0.93 -12.17 -1.91
N SER A 55 -0.16 -11.18 -2.35
CA SER A 55 -0.24 -10.64 -3.71
C SER A 55 0.23 -11.67 -4.74
N THR A 56 1.23 -12.45 -4.37
CA THR A 56 1.79 -13.50 -5.22
C THR A 56 2.32 -14.64 -4.36
N THR A 57 2.28 -15.85 -4.88
CA THR A 57 2.82 -17.04 -4.23
C THR A 57 3.71 -17.81 -5.19
N SER A 58 4.75 -18.42 -4.64
CA SER A 58 5.59 -19.36 -5.37
C SER A 58 5.80 -20.60 -4.50
N LYS A 59 6.01 -21.74 -5.13
CA LYS A 59 6.18 -23.00 -4.42
C LYS A 59 7.34 -23.77 -5.05
N PHE A 60 8.46 -23.79 -4.33
CA PHE A 60 9.58 -24.66 -4.61
C PHE A 60 9.65 -25.72 -3.49
N ASP A 61 10.73 -25.72 -2.71
CA ASP A 61 10.83 -26.57 -1.52
C ASP A 61 9.89 -26.09 -0.41
N ASN A 62 9.83 -24.77 -0.23
CA ASN A 62 8.93 -24.11 0.71
C ASN A 62 7.99 -23.16 -0.01
N ASP A 63 6.87 -22.82 0.63
CA ASP A 63 5.96 -21.80 0.13
C ASP A 63 6.58 -20.41 0.31
N VAL A 64 6.63 -19.63 -0.76
CA VAL A 64 7.05 -18.24 -0.72
C VAL A 64 5.84 -17.35 -0.97
N TRP A 65 5.54 -16.49 -0.01
CA TRP A 65 4.43 -15.52 -0.09
C TRP A 65 4.99 -14.12 -0.19
N ILE A 66 4.49 -13.37 -1.16
CA ILE A 66 4.93 -12.00 -1.40
C ILE A 66 3.76 -11.06 -1.19
N TYR A 67 3.93 -10.10 -0.28
CA TYR A 67 2.99 -9.03 0.00
C TYR A 67 3.57 -7.70 -0.47
N ILE A 68 2.70 -6.84 -0.99
CA ILE A 68 3.10 -5.50 -1.43
C ILE A 68 2.21 -4.44 -0.79
N GLU A 69 2.77 -3.26 -0.61
CA GLU A 69 2.00 -2.06 -0.34
C GLU A 69 2.50 -0.96 -1.27
N ARG A 70 1.61 -0.45 -2.12
CA ARG A 70 1.93 0.63 -3.05
C ARG A 70 0.93 1.76 -2.90
N LYS A 71 1.45 2.97 -2.71
CA LYS A 71 0.66 4.19 -2.73
C LYS A 71 1.10 5.05 -3.90
N GLN A 72 0.14 5.46 -4.71
CA GLN A 72 0.34 6.32 -5.85
C GLN A 72 -0.54 7.55 -5.71
N THR A 73 0.01 8.74 -6.01
CA THR A 73 -0.79 9.94 -6.15
C THR A 73 -0.79 10.41 -7.58
N GLN A 74 -1.95 10.83 -8.05
CA GLN A 74 -2.10 11.54 -9.30
C GLN A 74 -2.63 12.92 -8.98
N SER A 75 -1.74 13.93 -9.00
CA SER A 75 -2.11 15.32 -8.84
C SER A 75 -1.96 16.01 -10.20
N GLN A 76 -3.08 16.50 -10.75
CA GLN A 76 -3.07 17.18 -12.04
C GLN A 76 -2.28 18.49 -12.01
N LEU A 77 -2.24 19.16 -10.85
CA LEU A 77 -1.58 20.45 -10.71
C LEU A 77 -0.09 20.35 -10.39
N LYS A 78 0.30 19.43 -9.48
CA LYS A 78 1.70 19.29 -9.06
C LYS A 78 2.56 18.45 -10.01
N ASN A 79 1.97 17.42 -10.62
CA ASN A 79 2.72 16.43 -11.40
C ASN A 79 2.35 16.43 -12.88
N LEU A 80 1.63 17.45 -13.37
CA LEU A 80 1.20 17.57 -14.76
C LEU A 80 0.48 16.30 -15.28
N GLY A 81 -0.35 15.70 -14.41
CA GLY A 81 -1.08 14.48 -14.74
C GLY A 81 -0.27 13.19 -14.61
N ARG A 82 0.98 13.26 -14.16
CA ARG A 82 1.83 12.08 -13.97
C ARG A 82 1.56 11.43 -12.62
N MET A 83 1.56 10.10 -12.59
CA MET A 83 1.49 9.34 -11.37
C MET A 83 2.83 9.37 -10.62
N LYS A 84 2.79 9.70 -9.34
CA LYS A 84 3.96 9.64 -8.47
C LYS A 84 3.76 8.51 -7.45
N ILE A 85 4.69 7.55 -7.45
CA ILE A 85 4.75 6.48 -6.45
C ILE A 85 5.53 7.03 -5.26
N TYR A 86 4.90 7.13 -4.09
CA TYR A 86 5.58 7.61 -2.88
C TYR A 86 5.72 6.54 -1.81
N LYS A 87 5.10 5.37 -1.98
CA LYS A 87 5.32 4.21 -1.13
C LYS A 87 5.30 2.95 -1.98
N ASN A 88 6.33 2.13 -1.85
CA ASN A 88 6.44 0.86 -2.54
C ASN A 88 7.21 -0.11 -1.64
N ASP A 89 6.48 -0.87 -0.83
CA ASP A 89 7.03 -1.81 0.12
C ASP A 89 6.76 -3.23 -0.34
N VAL A 90 7.71 -4.11 -0.13
CA VAL A 90 7.61 -5.53 -0.47
C VAL A 90 8.02 -6.36 0.75
N LEU A 91 7.21 -7.32 1.11
CA LEU A 91 7.49 -8.29 2.16
C LEU A 91 7.54 -9.68 1.55
N VAL A 92 8.66 -10.36 1.71
CA VAL A 92 8.86 -11.74 1.27
C VAL A 92 8.88 -12.67 2.48
N LEU A 93 8.00 -13.65 2.47
CA LEU A 93 7.87 -14.65 3.53
C LEU A 93 8.14 -16.04 2.96
N GLU A 94 9.01 -16.79 3.60
CA GLU A 94 9.21 -18.21 3.30
C GLU A 94 8.62 -19.04 4.43
N ILE A 95 7.73 -19.97 4.07
CA ILE A 95 6.96 -20.79 5.00
C ILE A 95 7.31 -22.25 4.74
N ASP A 96 7.69 -22.98 5.78
CA ASP A 96 8.10 -24.37 5.66
C ASP A 96 6.91 -25.34 5.44
N LYS A 97 7.22 -26.61 5.28
CA LYS A 97 6.22 -27.66 5.07
C LYS A 97 5.26 -27.85 6.24
N TYR A 98 5.62 -27.37 7.42
CA TYR A 98 4.75 -27.42 8.61
C TYR A 98 3.88 -26.17 8.75
N GLY A 99 4.00 -25.22 7.84
CA GLY A 99 3.23 -23.98 7.87
C GLY A 99 3.80 -22.92 8.81
N ILE A 100 5.06 -23.01 9.18
CA ILE A 100 5.74 -22.07 10.08
C ILE A 100 6.65 -21.14 9.28
N LEU A 101 6.61 -19.85 9.62
CA LEU A 101 7.45 -18.83 8.99
C LEU A 101 8.93 -19.11 9.23
N LYS A 102 9.69 -19.30 8.18
CA LYS A 102 11.14 -19.59 8.25
C LYS A 102 11.99 -18.37 7.95
N MET A 103 11.55 -17.52 7.03
CA MET A 103 12.31 -16.35 6.63
C MET A 103 11.35 -15.18 6.40
N LYS A 104 11.80 -13.99 6.78
CA LYS A 104 11.08 -12.76 6.58
C LYS A 104 12.05 -11.70 6.09
N GLU A 105 11.78 -11.12 4.90
CA GLU A 105 12.56 -10.03 4.35
C GLU A 105 11.62 -8.89 3.96
N PHE A 106 11.94 -7.68 4.40
CA PHE A 106 11.16 -6.49 4.11
C PHE A 106 12.02 -5.50 3.33
N TYR A 107 11.48 -5.01 2.22
CA TYR A 107 12.12 -4.03 1.37
C TYR A 107 11.21 -2.82 1.21
N ASN A 108 11.75 -1.63 1.40
CA ASN A 108 11.04 -0.40 1.12
C ASN A 108 11.47 0.19 -0.24
N LYS A 109 10.88 1.30 -0.63
CA LYS A 109 11.19 1.97 -1.90
C LYS A 109 12.67 2.31 -2.03
N ASP A 110 13.30 2.75 -0.94
CA ASP A 110 14.70 3.17 -0.95
C ASP A 110 15.66 1.99 -1.12
N ASP A 111 15.29 0.82 -0.60
CA ASP A 111 16.09 -0.41 -0.73
C ASP A 111 16.11 -0.96 -2.17
N MET A 112 15.12 -0.58 -2.98
CA MET A 112 14.95 -1.08 -4.35
C MET A 112 15.49 -0.14 -5.44
N GLU A 113 15.91 1.06 -5.07
CA GLU A 113 16.47 2.05 -5.99
C GLU A 113 17.98 1.92 -6.14
#